data_8507c0ccabe77ee017cc3f1a68f6e89e
#
_entry.id   8507c0ccabe77ee017cc3f1a68f6e89e
#
_cell.length_a   1.000
_cell.length_b   1.000
_cell.length_c   1.000
_cell.angle_alpha   90.00
_cell.angle_beta   90.00
_cell.angle_gamma   90.00
#
_symmetry.space_group_name_H-M   'P 1'
#
loop_
_entity.id
_entity.type
_entity.pdbx_description
1 polymer ?
#
loop_
_entity_poly.entity_id
_entity_poly.type
_entity_poly.pdbx_seq_one_letter_code
_entity_poly.pdbx_strand_id
1 'polypeptide(L)'
;MHRQENYHQLYKHIWVAEFSYGYKGSEQQKPRHYWAQALIQAKNQHQALVQLSDHMLYSLQADEGQYEKILPFLQYLDTCNHLEKQLILNLEKINGEQPIIVLNTQDTSEPLPIDTGDLEITLYPCPPFTGENPFNRYWISDDLYSLLYQQSQNTTKYSRCYMVIDAGVYHKHAGHFIIPSLMASGLPYRCLFKGTTQITLEDAAPYLVELTGHEDKEFLRQIFITHYTPDIGIFIHTDSKFDELYNHLRKFPYLQQEHNREWVFFRFYYSLTLDLTLKSLSRGALASFIRHIGAIYGFNHENHLMKASVTENIRESKIETVTINDRMHLNFERYMQQKYFHKVKAFIKKHVQKQCQVPEDQLLPFITKQANYAYLNGFTLELTGLYYIVARAITAKNDPLWNHTLETVLSEPSNQEARAYKLLKECLTPTTWSQS
;
A
#
# COMPACT_ATOMS: atom_id res chain seq x y z
N MET A 1 11.62 -17.11 -29.18
CA MET A 1 12.73 -16.20 -29.52
C MET A 1 12.25 -14.87 -30.12
N HIS A 2 11.31 -14.87 -31.10
CA HIS A 2 10.95 -13.65 -31.82
C HIS A 2 10.33 -12.50 -31.02
N ARG A 3 9.57 -12.70 -29.93
CA ARG A 3 8.90 -11.58 -29.23
C ARG A 3 9.72 -11.01 -28.08
N GLN A 4 10.52 -11.79 -27.36
CA GLN A 4 11.52 -11.19 -26.47
C GLN A 4 12.59 -10.43 -27.29
N GLU A 5 12.97 -10.94 -28.46
CA GLU A 5 13.81 -10.21 -29.44
C GLU A 5 13.05 -8.99 -30.00
N ASN A 6 11.72 -9.09 -30.22
CA ASN A 6 10.87 -7.97 -30.63
C ASN A 6 10.74 -6.89 -29.51
N TYR A 7 10.60 -7.26 -28.23
CA TYR A 7 10.61 -6.28 -27.15
C TYR A 7 11.96 -5.60 -27.00
N HIS A 8 13.07 -6.36 -27.08
CA HIS A 8 14.40 -5.77 -27.10
C HIS A 8 14.62 -4.85 -28.30
N GLN A 9 14.02 -5.13 -29.44
CA GLN A 9 14.06 -4.23 -30.57
C GLN A 9 13.11 -3.04 -30.47
N LEU A 10 11.88 -3.26 -30.00
CA LEU A 10 10.86 -2.22 -29.82
C LEU A 10 11.27 -1.17 -28.77
N TYR A 11 11.83 -1.63 -27.64
CA TYR A 11 12.20 -0.75 -26.54
C TYR A 11 13.69 -0.50 -26.38
N LYS A 12 14.53 -0.92 -27.35
CA LYS A 12 15.99 -0.75 -27.30
C LYS A 12 16.46 0.71 -27.21
N HIS A 13 15.60 1.63 -27.63
CA HIS A 13 15.85 3.08 -27.61
C HIS A 13 15.09 3.79 -26.49
N ILE A 14 14.47 3.06 -25.58
CA ILE A 14 13.78 3.62 -24.43
C ILE A 14 14.61 3.36 -23.18
N TRP A 15 14.85 4.43 -22.44
CA TRP A 15 15.61 4.46 -21.20
C TRP A 15 14.72 4.91 -20.07
N VAL A 16 15.00 4.43 -18.85
CA VAL A 16 14.39 4.93 -17.63
C VAL A 16 15.47 5.57 -16.80
N ALA A 17 15.21 6.77 -16.34
CA ALA A 17 16.05 7.49 -15.39
C ALA A 17 15.33 7.71 -14.08
N GLU A 18 16.04 7.55 -12.96
CA GLU A 18 15.67 8.05 -11.64
C GLU A 18 16.59 9.26 -11.37
N PHE A 19 16.03 10.38 -11.00
CA PHE A 19 16.78 11.62 -10.82
C PHE A 19 16.15 12.53 -9.77
N SER A 20 16.98 13.37 -9.20
CA SER A 20 16.55 14.45 -8.31
C SER A 20 16.91 15.81 -8.90
N TYR A 21 16.09 16.80 -8.61
CA TYR A 21 16.33 18.18 -9.04
C TYR A 21 15.80 19.16 -7.99
N GLY A 22 16.36 20.37 -8.00
CA GLY A 22 16.03 21.36 -6.99
C GLY A 22 15.98 22.78 -7.52
N TYR A 23 15.28 23.60 -6.76
CA TYR A 23 15.20 25.03 -6.96
C TYR A 23 15.79 25.75 -5.76
N LYS A 24 16.72 26.68 -5.98
CA LYS A 24 17.23 27.58 -4.94
C LYS A 24 16.11 28.51 -4.52
N GLY A 25 15.87 28.56 -3.23
CA GLY A 25 14.87 29.50 -2.69
C GLY A 25 15.25 30.95 -2.91
N SER A 26 14.28 31.84 -2.85
CA SER A 26 14.46 33.28 -2.76
C SER A 26 14.33 33.76 -1.31
N GLU A 27 14.54 35.05 -1.02
CA GLU A 27 14.29 35.61 0.32
C GLU A 27 12.87 35.36 0.86
N GLN A 28 11.91 35.04 -0.03
CA GLN A 28 10.52 34.78 0.34
C GLN A 28 10.07 33.31 0.17
N GLN A 29 10.91 32.46 -0.45
CA GLN A 29 10.57 31.07 -0.73
C GLN A 29 11.70 30.13 -0.28
N LYS A 30 11.35 29.06 0.44
CA LYS A 30 12.29 27.99 0.80
C LYS A 30 12.79 27.25 -0.45
N PRO A 31 14.02 26.72 -0.44
CA PRO A 31 14.49 25.79 -1.46
C PRO A 31 13.53 24.61 -1.60
N ARG A 32 13.40 24.09 -2.82
CA ARG A 32 12.57 22.90 -3.08
C ARG A 32 13.39 21.85 -3.80
N HIS A 33 13.23 20.61 -3.40
CA HIS A 33 13.87 19.44 -4.00
C HIS A 33 12.82 18.41 -4.39
N TYR A 34 13.03 17.77 -5.52
CA TYR A 34 12.12 16.77 -6.07
C TYR A 34 12.91 15.54 -6.49
N TRP A 35 12.29 14.39 -6.30
CA TRP A 35 12.69 13.15 -6.94
C TRP A 35 11.66 12.78 -8.02
N ALA A 36 12.12 12.24 -9.15
CA ALA A 36 11.25 11.84 -10.24
C ALA A 36 11.82 10.67 -11.05
N GLN A 37 10.96 10.05 -11.84
CA GLN A 37 11.35 9.10 -12.89
C GLN A 37 11.09 9.72 -14.26
N ALA A 38 11.87 9.32 -15.26
CA ALA A 38 11.64 9.72 -16.65
C ALA A 38 11.77 8.52 -17.60
N LEU A 39 10.86 8.46 -18.58
CA LEU A 39 11.04 7.72 -19.81
C LEU A 39 11.76 8.60 -20.82
N ILE A 40 12.80 8.07 -21.48
CA ILE A 40 13.66 8.83 -22.39
C ILE A 40 13.85 8.03 -23.66
N GLN A 41 13.54 8.62 -24.83
CA GLN A 41 13.84 8.03 -26.11
C GLN A 41 15.23 8.46 -26.59
N ALA A 42 16.21 7.56 -26.56
CA ALA A 42 17.59 7.86 -26.92
C ALA A 42 18.28 6.64 -27.56
N LYS A 43 19.24 6.87 -28.45
CA LYS A 43 19.99 5.80 -29.13
C LYS A 43 20.95 5.07 -28.20
N ASN A 44 21.46 5.76 -27.17
CA ASN A 44 22.39 5.23 -26.17
C ASN A 44 22.29 5.99 -24.86
N GLN A 45 22.96 5.50 -23.81
CA GLN A 45 22.95 6.06 -22.47
C GLN A 45 23.47 7.51 -22.45
N HIS A 46 24.51 7.83 -23.19
CA HIS A 46 25.06 9.18 -23.24
C HIS A 46 24.03 10.19 -23.77
N GLN A 47 23.34 9.86 -24.87
CA GLN A 47 22.27 10.70 -25.40
C GLN A 47 21.10 10.85 -24.39
N ALA A 48 20.74 9.76 -23.69
CA ALA A 48 19.69 9.82 -22.66
C ALA A 48 20.09 10.76 -21.51
N LEU A 49 21.34 10.72 -21.08
CA LEU A 49 21.86 11.63 -20.04
C LEU A 49 21.86 13.10 -20.51
N VAL A 50 22.27 13.37 -21.73
CA VAL A 50 22.26 14.73 -22.31
C VAL A 50 20.82 15.25 -22.35
N GLN A 51 19.88 14.47 -22.88
CA GLN A 51 18.47 14.87 -22.95
C GLN A 51 17.85 15.10 -21.55
N LEU A 52 18.21 14.26 -20.57
CA LEU A 52 17.75 14.44 -19.18
C LEU A 52 18.30 15.74 -18.59
N SER A 53 19.60 16.01 -18.79
CA SER A 53 20.25 17.24 -18.29
C SER A 53 19.64 18.48 -18.93
N ASP A 54 19.42 18.46 -20.23
CA ASP A 54 18.76 19.54 -20.96
C ASP A 54 17.32 19.74 -20.48
N HIS A 55 16.59 18.68 -20.21
CA HIS A 55 15.23 18.74 -19.67
C HIS A 55 15.20 19.36 -18.28
N MET A 56 16.09 18.94 -17.38
CA MET A 56 16.20 19.53 -16.04
C MET A 56 16.51 21.04 -16.13
N LEU A 57 17.44 21.41 -16.98
CA LEU A 57 17.89 22.81 -17.11
C LEU A 57 16.84 23.70 -17.80
N TYR A 58 16.31 23.28 -18.95
CA TYR A 58 15.50 24.15 -19.80
C TYR A 58 13.98 23.96 -19.61
N SER A 59 13.51 22.73 -19.41
CA SER A 59 12.07 22.48 -19.27
C SER A 59 11.60 22.60 -17.84
N LEU A 60 12.35 22.05 -16.88
CA LEU A 60 12.05 22.16 -15.44
C LEU A 60 12.62 23.44 -14.84
N GLN A 61 13.58 24.10 -15.51
CA GLN A 61 14.29 25.29 -15.01
C GLN A 61 14.89 25.06 -13.62
N ALA A 62 15.41 23.86 -13.38
CA ALA A 62 16.01 23.49 -12.11
C ALA A 62 17.36 24.18 -11.92
N ASP A 63 17.63 24.65 -10.71
CA ASP A 63 18.94 25.24 -10.34
C ASP A 63 20.01 24.17 -10.12
N GLU A 64 19.60 22.97 -9.77
CA GLU A 64 20.47 21.81 -9.58
C GLU A 64 19.75 20.52 -9.94
N GLY A 65 20.50 19.51 -10.34
CA GLY A 65 19.95 18.19 -10.66
C GLY A 65 21.02 17.12 -10.65
N GLN A 66 20.59 15.91 -10.26
CA GLN A 66 21.44 14.73 -10.21
C GLN A 66 20.63 13.53 -10.67
N TYR A 67 21.19 12.70 -11.53
CA TYR A 67 20.64 11.37 -11.80
C TYR A 67 21.18 10.35 -10.80
N GLU A 68 20.32 9.42 -10.39
CA GLU A 68 20.66 8.34 -9.47
C GLU A 68 20.86 7.03 -10.23
N LYS A 69 20.04 6.81 -11.25
CA LYS A 69 20.03 5.58 -12.05
C LYS A 69 19.58 5.89 -13.47
N ILE A 70 20.18 5.26 -14.44
CA ILE A 70 19.73 5.28 -15.84
C ILE A 70 19.99 3.92 -16.51
N LEU A 71 18.94 3.25 -16.93
CA LEU A 71 18.99 1.90 -17.51
C LEU A 71 18.09 1.78 -18.75
N PRO A 72 18.41 0.88 -19.69
CA PRO A 72 17.44 0.49 -20.71
C PRO A 72 16.14 -0.01 -20.08
N PHE A 73 15.01 0.31 -20.70
CA PHE A 73 13.67 0.08 -20.12
C PHE A 73 13.46 -1.36 -19.61
N LEU A 74 13.78 -2.38 -20.43
CA LEU A 74 13.59 -3.77 -20.00
C LEU A 74 14.54 -4.17 -18.87
N GLN A 75 15.78 -3.67 -18.89
CA GLN A 75 16.72 -3.90 -17.80
C GLN A 75 16.24 -3.23 -16.50
N TYR A 76 15.65 -2.03 -16.60
CA TYR A 76 15.06 -1.36 -15.48
C TYR A 76 13.92 -2.20 -14.87
N LEU A 77 12.96 -2.69 -15.67
CA LEU A 77 11.86 -3.55 -15.21
C LEU A 77 12.37 -4.83 -14.51
N ASP A 78 13.48 -5.39 -14.97
CA ASP A 78 14.08 -6.59 -14.36
C ASP A 78 14.65 -6.33 -12.96
N THR A 79 14.95 -5.09 -12.63
CA THR A 79 15.46 -4.68 -11.30
C THR A 79 14.37 -4.22 -10.34
N CYS A 80 13.14 -4.03 -10.82
CA CYS A 80 12.05 -3.51 -9.98
C CYS A 80 11.54 -4.57 -9.01
N ASN A 81 11.24 -4.13 -7.80
CA ASN A 81 10.60 -4.94 -6.76
C ASN A 81 9.09 -4.67 -6.62
N HIS A 82 8.52 -3.94 -7.57
CA HIS A 82 7.10 -3.59 -7.66
C HIS A 82 6.68 -3.47 -9.14
N LEU A 83 5.37 -3.36 -9.38
CA LEU A 83 4.82 -3.19 -10.73
C LEU A 83 4.89 -1.72 -11.15
N GLU A 84 5.59 -1.44 -12.24
CA GLU A 84 5.81 -0.12 -12.80
C GLU A 84 4.70 0.29 -13.80
N LYS A 85 3.46 0.37 -13.32
CA LYS A 85 2.29 0.67 -14.18
C LYS A 85 2.44 1.97 -14.93
N GLN A 86 2.86 3.05 -14.25
CA GLN A 86 2.95 4.37 -14.86
C GLN A 86 3.98 4.42 -15.99
N LEU A 87 5.13 3.77 -15.81
CA LEU A 87 6.14 3.65 -16.86
C LEU A 87 5.59 2.91 -18.07
N ILE A 88 4.93 1.75 -17.85
CA ILE A 88 4.38 0.92 -18.92
C ILE A 88 3.25 1.63 -19.68
N LEU A 89 2.33 2.26 -18.98
CA LEU A 89 1.20 2.98 -19.59
C LEU A 89 1.61 4.20 -20.42
N ASN A 90 2.78 4.77 -20.14
CA ASN A 90 3.27 5.94 -20.88
C ASN A 90 4.24 5.60 -22.03
N LEU A 91 4.54 4.30 -22.27
CA LEU A 91 5.41 3.89 -23.38
C LEU A 91 4.91 4.34 -24.76
N GLU A 92 3.60 4.33 -24.97
CA GLU A 92 3.01 4.73 -26.26
C GLU A 92 3.05 6.25 -26.50
N LYS A 93 3.23 7.03 -25.43
CA LYS A 93 3.30 8.50 -25.51
C LYS A 93 4.68 9.02 -25.86
N ILE A 94 5.73 8.20 -25.63
CA ILE A 94 7.09 8.61 -25.91
C ILE A 94 7.39 8.43 -27.40
N ASN A 95 7.80 9.50 -28.05
CA ASN A 95 8.10 9.53 -29.48
C ASN A 95 9.08 10.67 -29.82
N GLY A 96 9.38 10.86 -31.11
CA GLY A 96 10.32 11.89 -31.55
C GLY A 96 9.90 13.34 -31.23
N GLU A 97 8.60 13.62 -31.04
CA GLU A 97 8.09 14.94 -30.67
C GLU A 97 8.10 15.12 -29.14
N GLN A 98 7.93 14.04 -28.39
CA GLN A 98 7.99 14.01 -26.94
C GLN A 98 9.02 12.97 -26.47
N PRO A 99 10.32 13.27 -26.59
CA PRO A 99 11.39 12.30 -26.32
C PRO A 99 11.63 12.06 -24.84
N ILE A 100 11.07 12.86 -23.96
CA ILE A 100 11.12 12.71 -22.49
C ILE A 100 9.72 12.85 -21.88
N ILE A 101 9.40 11.95 -20.96
CA ILE A 101 8.18 12.00 -20.14
C ILE A 101 8.60 11.84 -18.68
N VAL A 102 8.39 12.86 -17.87
CA VAL A 102 8.64 12.83 -16.42
C VAL A 102 7.41 12.27 -15.71
N LEU A 103 7.64 11.36 -14.79
CA LEU A 103 6.62 10.60 -14.06
C LEU A 103 6.98 10.51 -12.57
N ASN A 104 6.00 10.20 -11.75
CA ASN A 104 6.20 9.87 -10.32
C ASN A 104 6.98 10.93 -9.54
N THR A 105 6.77 12.22 -9.87
CA THR A 105 7.44 13.33 -9.19
C THR A 105 7.00 13.41 -7.73
N GLN A 106 7.96 13.50 -6.82
CA GLN A 106 7.74 13.60 -5.38
C GLN A 106 8.51 14.79 -4.81
N ASP A 107 7.85 15.64 -4.03
CA ASP A 107 8.53 16.70 -3.27
C ASP A 107 9.28 16.06 -2.09
N THR A 108 10.61 16.29 -2.07
CA THR A 108 11.54 15.81 -1.04
C THR A 108 12.16 16.95 -0.24
N SER A 109 11.63 18.17 -0.38
CA SER A 109 12.18 19.39 0.23
C SER A 109 12.21 19.35 1.75
N GLU A 110 11.25 18.66 2.37
CA GLU A 110 11.21 18.52 3.82
C GLU A 110 11.40 17.04 4.22
N PRO A 111 12.30 16.76 5.17
CA PRO A 111 12.45 15.41 5.67
C PRO A 111 11.16 14.95 6.34
N LEU A 112 10.87 13.65 6.20
CA LEU A 112 9.69 13.07 6.85
C LEU A 112 9.86 12.99 8.37
N PRO A 113 8.77 13.03 9.13
CA PRO A 113 8.82 12.85 10.59
C PRO A 113 9.50 11.54 11.02
N ILE A 114 9.39 10.46 10.24
CA ILE A 114 10.06 9.18 10.53
C ILE A 114 11.57 9.31 10.36
N ASP A 115 12.03 10.03 9.35
CA ASP A 115 13.46 10.19 9.06
C ASP A 115 14.18 11.09 10.09
N THR A 116 13.45 12.00 10.70
CA THR A 116 13.95 12.89 11.77
C THR A 116 13.78 12.31 13.17
N GLY A 117 13.19 11.13 13.31
CA GLY A 117 12.89 10.54 14.62
C GLY A 117 11.71 11.20 15.35
N ASP A 118 10.96 12.07 14.68
CA ASP A 118 9.80 12.74 15.26
C ASP A 118 8.53 11.86 15.28
N LEU A 119 8.49 10.81 14.47
CA LEU A 119 7.51 9.74 14.48
C LEU A 119 8.19 8.44 14.93
N GLU A 120 7.79 7.91 16.05
CA GLU A 120 8.26 6.62 16.58
C GLU A 120 7.20 5.54 16.35
N ILE A 121 7.63 4.42 15.74
CA ILE A 121 6.81 3.24 15.56
C ILE A 121 7.50 2.04 16.21
N THR A 122 6.87 1.51 17.26
CA THR A 122 7.37 0.37 18.02
C THR A 122 6.47 -0.84 17.79
N LEU A 123 7.06 -2.01 17.60
CA LEU A 123 6.34 -3.29 17.47
C LEU A 123 6.50 -4.12 18.75
N TYR A 124 5.37 -4.59 19.26
CA TYR A 124 5.30 -5.50 20.41
C TYR A 124 4.79 -6.86 19.92
N PRO A 125 5.50 -7.95 20.19
CA PRO A 125 5.06 -9.30 19.84
C PRO A 125 3.94 -9.77 20.80
N CYS A 126 2.86 -9.05 20.83
CA CYS A 126 1.71 -9.28 21.68
C CYS A 126 0.59 -9.89 20.84
N PRO A 127 0.34 -11.21 20.92
CA PRO A 127 -0.82 -11.78 20.24
C PRO A 127 -2.11 -11.22 20.83
N PRO A 128 -3.16 -11.06 19.98
CA PRO A 128 -4.42 -10.44 20.42
C PRO A 128 -5.15 -11.27 21.48
N PHE A 129 -4.92 -12.59 21.54
CA PHE A 129 -5.48 -13.48 22.55
C PHE A 129 -4.54 -14.67 22.81
N THR A 130 -4.66 -15.28 24.01
CA THR A 130 -3.71 -16.31 24.49
C THR A 130 -4.26 -17.73 24.50
N GLY A 131 -5.47 -18.02 24.02
CA GLY A 131 -6.00 -19.34 24.17
C GLY A 131 -7.08 -19.74 23.18
N GLU A 132 -7.05 -21.04 22.80
CA GLU A 132 -8.09 -21.67 21.99
C GLU A 132 -9.40 -21.88 22.76
N ASN A 133 -9.38 -21.76 24.09
CA ASN A 133 -10.56 -22.00 24.92
C ASN A 133 -11.30 -20.69 25.22
N PRO A 134 -12.50 -20.48 24.68
CA PRO A 134 -13.32 -19.30 24.92
C PRO A 134 -13.77 -19.13 26.39
N PHE A 135 -13.63 -20.17 27.19
CA PHE A 135 -13.89 -20.14 28.64
C PHE A 135 -12.65 -19.80 29.46
N ASN A 136 -11.49 -19.56 28.80
CA ASN A 136 -10.29 -19.19 29.51
C ASN A 136 -10.44 -17.79 30.16
N ARG A 137 -10.09 -17.69 31.43
CA ARG A 137 -10.09 -16.44 32.19
C ARG A 137 -9.16 -15.40 31.60
N TYR A 138 -8.11 -15.84 30.90
CA TYR A 138 -7.04 -15.02 30.31
C TYR A 138 -7.17 -15.00 28.78
N TRP A 139 -8.27 -14.51 28.26
CA TRP A 139 -8.54 -14.39 26.82
C TRP A 139 -7.66 -13.35 26.10
N ILE A 140 -7.09 -12.41 26.82
CA ILE A 140 -6.14 -11.41 26.34
C ILE A 140 -4.82 -11.59 27.11
N SER A 141 -3.68 -11.41 26.46
CA SER A 141 -2.37 -11.48 27.14
C SER A 141 -2.25 -10.32 28.16
N ASP A 142 -1.54 -10.58 29.26
CA ASP A 142 -1.28 -9.55 30.29
C ASP A 142 -0.54 -8.36 29.67
N ASP A 143 0.38 -8.61 28.74
CA ASP A 143 1.13 -7.57 28.03
C ASP A 143 0.20 -6.71 27.19
N LEU A 144 -0.70 -7.31 26.41
CA LEU A 144 -1.67 -6.58 25.59
C LEU A 144 -2.67 -5.83 26.47
N TYR A 145 -3.17 -6.47 27.56
CA TYR A 145 -4.05 -5.82 28.52
C TYR A 145 -3.36 -4.62 29.15
N SER A 146 -2.09 -4.78 29.56
CA SER A 146 -1.29 -3.71 30.11
C SER A 146 -1.08 -2.56 29.15
N LEU A 147 -0.78 -2.86 27.90
CA LEU A 147 -0.60 -1.83 26.85
C LEU A 147 -1.89 -1.07 26.52
N LEU A 148 -3.06 -1.72 26.56
CA LEU A 148 -4.33 -1.11 26.20
C LEU A 148 -5.01 -0.44 27.41
N TYR A 149 -4.94 -1.02 28.64
CA TYR A 149 -5.76 -0.61 29.77
C TYR A 149 -5.00 -0.17 31.01
N GLN A 150 -3.75 -0.63 31.19
CA GLN A 150 -3.06 -0.23 32.40
C GLN A 150 -2.63 1.24 32.30
N GLN A 151 -3.45 2.06 32.88
CA GLN A 151 -3.08 3.31 33.50
C GLN A 151 -2.08 3.07 34.66
N SER A 152 -1.27 2.00 34.62
CA SER A 152 -0.44 1.60 35.73
C SER A 152 0.73 2.56 35.84
N GLN A 153 0.62 3.26 36.89
CA GLN A 153 1.63 3.75 37.82
C GLN A 153 2.95 4.34 37.29
N ASN A 154 3.37 4.10 36.00
CA ASN A 154 4.59 4.70 35.44
C ASN A 154 4.79 4.60 33.92
N THR A 155 3.87 4.04 33.11
CA THR A 155 4.19 3.74 31.70
C THR A 155 3.26 4.36 30.63
N THR A 156 2.06 4.80 30.98
CA THR A 156 1.20 5.51 30.01
C THR A 156 0.89 6.93 30.49
N LYS A 157 1.29 7.90 29.68
CA LYS A 157 1.06 9.35 29.86
C LYS A 157 -0.44 9.71 29.77
N TYR A 158 -1.31 8.82 29.28
CA TYR A 158 -2.67 9.13 28.85
C TYR A 158 -3.72 8.41 29.70
N SER A 159 -4.83 9.12 29.99
CA SER A 159 -5.87 8.70 30.96
C SER A 159 -7.02 7.92 30.34
N ARG A 160 -7.15 7.89 29.00
CA ARG A 160 -8.30 7.30 28.29
C ARG A 160 -7.85 6.41 27.15
N CYS A 161 -8.62 5.33 26.94
CA CYS A 161 -8.47 4.44 25.80
C CYS A 161 -9.77 4.41 24.98
N TYR A 162 -9.62 4.51 23.67
CA TYR A 162 -10.71 4.42 22.72
C TYR A 162 -10.38 3.37 21.64
N MET A 163 -11.41 2.79 21.06
CA MET A 163 -11.28 1.96 19.86
C MET A 163 -12.01 2.64 18.69
N VAL A 164 -11.39 2.67 17.52
CA VAL A 164 -12.10 2.93 16.27
C VAL A 164 -12.26 1.60 15.57
N ILE A 165 -13.50 1.08 15.54
CA ILE A 165 -13.82 -0.22 14.96
C ILE A 165 -14.50 -0.05 13.60
N ASP A 166 -14.09 -0.88 12.62
CA ASP A 166 -14.69 -0.95 11.29
C ASP A 166 -15.87 -1.91 11.28
N ALA A 167 -17.10 -1.38 11.19
CA ALA A 167 -18.31 -2.19 11.19
C ALA A 167 -18.40 -3.12 9.98
N GLY A 168 -17.91 -2.70 8.81
CA GLY A 168 -17.90 -3.52 7.60
C GLY A 168 -16.96 -4.72 7.73
N VAL A 169 -15.78 -4.53 8.32
CA VAL A 169 -14.84 -5.63 8.60
C VAL A 169 -15.44 -6.55 9.66
N TYR A 170 -15.98 -6.00 10.74
CA TYR A 170 -16.67 -6.79 11.76
C TYR A 170 -17.78 -7.64 11.15
N HIS A 171 -18.70 -7.07 10.37
CA HIS A 171 -19.79 -7.79 9.72
C HIS A 171 -19.29 -8.94 8.83
N LYS A 172 -18.25 -8.70 8.06
CA LYS A 172 -17.66 -9.74 7.18
C LYS A 172 -17.16 -10.96 7.96
N HIS A 173 -16.61 -10.77 9.15
CA HIS A 173 -16.04 -11.85 9.98
C HIS A 173 -17.05 -12.44 10.96
N ALA A 174 -17.93 -11.61 11.54
CA ALA A 174 -18.92 -12.03 12.52
C ALA A 174 -20.20 -12.60 11.89
N GLY A 175 -20.50 -12.25 10.63
CA GLY A 175 -21.75 -12.60 9.97
C GLY A 175 -22.97 -11.81 10.45
N HIS A 176 -22.80 -10.84 11.35
CA HIS A 176 -23.85 -9.95 11.85
C HIS A 176 -23.33 -8.54 12.08
N PHE A 177 -24.23 -7.56 12.20
CA PHE A 177 -23.88 -6.17 12.39
C PHE A 177 -23.37 -5.88 13.79
N ILE A 178 -22.45 -4.90 13.93
CA ILE A 178 -21.83 -4.56 15.22
C ILE A 178 -22.76 -3.77 16.14
N ILE A 179 -23.72 -3.01 15.60
CA ILE A 179 -24.55 -2.06 16.37
C ILE A 179 -25.26 -2.74 17.55
N PRO A 180 -25.90 -3.93 17.39
CA PRO A 180 -26.49 -4.63 18.54
C PRO A 180 -25.47 -4.96 19.64
N SER A 181 -24.24 -5.33 19.28
CA SER A 181 -23.17 -5.61 20.26
C SER A 181 -22.71 -4.33 20.97
N LEU A 182 -22.60 -3.22 20.25
CA LEU A 182 -22.30 -1.90 20.85
C LEU A 182 -23.41 -1.45 21.82
N MET A 183 -24.67 -1.60 21.44
CA MET A 183 -25.81 -1.30 22.32
C MET A 183 -25.80 -2.17 23.58
N ALA A 184 -25.54 -3.46 23.42
CA ALA A 184 -25.50 -4.40 24.54
C ALA A 184 -24.31 -4.17 25.47
N SER A 185 -23.21 -3.60 24.99
CA SER A 185 -22.02 -3.31 25.79
C SER A 185 -22.22 -2.20 26.82
N GLY A 186 -23.18 -1.29 26.60
CA GLY A 186 -23.36 -0.09 27.41
C GLY A 186 -22.24 0.95 27.28
N LEU A 187 -21.24 0.72 26.44
CA LEU A 187 -20.13 1.63 26.25
C LEU A 187 -20.57 2.87 25.45
N PRO A 188 -20.02 4.06 25.73
CA PRO A 188 -20.20 5.22 24.86
C PRO A 188 -19.65 4.92 23.46
N TYR A 189 -20.48 5.05 22.43
CA TYR A 189 -20.06 4.89 21.05
C TYR A 189 -20.74 5.87 20.11
N ARG A 190 -20.10 6.16 18.95
CA ARG A 190 -20.67 7.05 17.94
C ARG A 190 -20.08 6.77 16.56
N CYS A 191 -20.94 6.80 15.53
CA CYS A 191 -20.55 6.68 14.12
C CYS A 191 -19.72 7.90 13.67
N LEU A 192 -18.60 7.66 12.98
CA LEU A 192 -17.72 8.72 12.46
C LEU A 192 -18.16 9.28 11.12
N PHE A 193 -19.08 8.63 10.41
CA PHE A 193 -19.68 9.20 9.21
C PHE A 193 -20.65 10.33 9.51
N LYS A 194 -21.00 11.13 8.50
CA LYS A 194 -21.86 12.32 8.60
C LYS A 194 -22.98 12.29 7.59
N GLY A 195 -24.10 12.96 7.93
CA GLY A 195 -25.20 13.24 7.01
C GLY A 195 -25.78 12.00 6.37
N THR A 196 -26.06 12.06 5.08
CA THR A 196 -26.63 10.93 4.31
C THR A 196 -25.75 9.69 4.32
N THR A 197 -24.42 9.85 4.30
CA THR A 197 -23.50 8.70 4.36
C THR A 197 -23.63 7.93 5.66
N GLN A 198 -23.86 8.60 6.78
CA GLN A 198 -24.13 7.91 8.04
C GLN A 198 -25.39 7.04 7.94
N ILE A 199 -26.45 7.56 7.34
CA ILE A 199 -27.73 6.85 7.21
C ILE A 199 -27.62 5.65 6.26
N THR A 200 -26.91 5.82 5.13
CA THR A 200 -26.85 4.80 4.08
C THR A 200 -25.79 3.73 4.29
N LEU A 201 -24.72 4.04 5.04
CA LEU A 201 -23.58 3.15 5.26
C LEU A 201 -23.32 2.87 6.74
N GLU A 202 -24.34 3.00 7.60
CA GLU A 202 -24.25 2.77 9.03
C GLU A 202 -23.63 1.41 9.37
N ASP A 203 -24.06 0.37 8.67
CA ASP A 203 -23.60 -1.01 8.86
C ASP A 203 -22.15 -1.27 8.41
N ALA A 204 -21.54 -0.35 7.68
CA ALA A 204 -20.15 -0.42 7.22
C ALA A 204 -19.29 0.75 7.73
N ALA A 205 -19.82 1.55 8.63
CA ALA A 205 -19.18 2.76 9.13
C ALA A 205 -18.09 2.45 10.18
N PRO A 206 -17.10 3.34 10.35
CA PRO A 206 -16.25 3.31 11.54
C PRO A 206 -16.99 3.89 12.76
N TYR A 207 -16.85 3.21 13.89
CA TYR A 207 -17.40 3.66 15.19
C TYR A 207 -16.28 3.96 16.16
N LEU A 208 -16.35 5.14 16.79
CA LEU A 208 -15.56 5.44 17.98
C LEU A 208 -16.25 4.86 19.19
N VAL A 209 -15.52 4.08 19.98
CA VAL A 209 -16.00 3.43 21.23
C VAL A 209 -15.08 3.82 22.36
N GLU A 210 -15.60 4.28 23.50
CA GLU A 210 -14.82 4.55 24.69
C GLU A 210 -14.63 3.27 25.50
N LEU A 211 -13.40 2.91 25.82
CA LEU A 211 -13.04 1.74 26.60
C LEU A 211 -12.75 2.12 28.05
N THR A 212 -13.51 1.56 29.00
CA THR A 212 -13.44 1.93 30.42
C THR A 212 -12.59 1.00 31.27
N GLY A 213 -12.18 -0.14 30.69
CA GLY A 213 -11.33 -1.13 31.35
C GLY A 213 -12.04 -2.08 32.31
N HIS A 214 -13.31 -1.83 32.67
CA HIS A 214 -14.09 -2.70 33.54
C HIS A 214 -15.35 -3.27 32.87
N GLU A 215 -16.06 -2.45 32.14
CA GLU A 215 -17.35 -2.76 31.53
C GLU A 215 -17.20 -3.30 30.09
N ASP A 216 -16.08 -3.00 29.45
CA ASP A 216 -15.80 -3.35 28.07
C ASP A 216 -15.21 -4.76 27.86
N LYS A 217 -14.92 -5.49 28.93
CA LYS A 217 -14.25 -6.80 28.85
C LYS A 217 -15.01 -7.80 27.97
N GLU A 218 -16.32 -7.88 28.11
CA GLU A 218 -17.11 -8.83 27.32
C GLU A 218 -17.20 -8.41 25.86
N PHE A 219 -17.32 -7.11 25.59
CA PHE A 219 -17.30 -6.58 24.23
C PHE A 219 -15.99 -6.89 23.52
N LEU A 220 -14.85 -6.56 24.16
CA LEU A 220 -13.53 -6.86 23.60
C LEU A 220 -13.25 -8.35 23.50
N ARG A 221 -13.73 -9.14 24.47
CA ARG A 221 -13.63 -10.59 24.44
C ARG A 221 -14.32 -11.15 23.19
N GLN A 222 -15.51 -10.71 22.86
CA GLN A 222 -16.22 -11.10 21.64
C GLN A 222 -15.39 -10.72 20.39
N ILE A 223 -14.86 -9.51 20.34
CA ILE A 223 -14.03 -9.08 19.21
C ILE A 223 -12.78 -9.94 19.06
N PHE A 224 -11.99 -10.13 20.11
CA PHE A 224 -10.70 -10.82 20.02
C PHE A 224 -10.82 -12.33 19.89
N ILE A 225 -11.79 -12.97 20.53
CA ILE A 225 -11.93 -14.44 20.50
C ILE A 225 -12.73 -14.89 19.26
N THR A 226 -13.82 -14.22 18.95
CA THR A 226 -14.80 -14.70 17.98
C THR A 226 -14.64 -14.06 16.61
N HIS A 227 -14.28 -12.78 16.56
CA HIS A 227 -14.35 -11.94 15.35
C HIS A 227 -13.04 -11.24 15.01
N TYR A 228 -11.95 -11.64 15.66
CA TYR A 228 -10.67 -11.00 15.46
C TYR A 228 -10.15 -11.11 14.02
N THR A 229 -9.70 -9.97 13.53
CA THR A 229 -8.86 -9.83 12.34
C THR A 229 -7.97 -8.61 12.53
N PRO A 230 -6.71 -8.62 12.04
CA PRO A 230 -5.78 -7.48 12.22
C PRO A 230 -6.34 -6.16 11.72
N ASP A 231 -7.23 -6.16 10.75
CA ASP A 231 -7.81 -4.96 10.14
C ASP A 231 -9.14 -4.50 10.76
N ILE A 232 -9.54 -5.07 11.91
CA ILE A 232 -10.82 -4.73 12.55
C ILE A 232 -10.88 -3.29 13.06
N GLY A 233 -9.73 -2.67 13.32
CA GLY A 233 -9.67 -1.29 13.77
C GLY A 233 -8.36 -0.93 14.49
N ILE A 234 -8.37 0.22 15.16
CA ILE A 234 -7.23 0.75 15.92
C ILE A 234 -7.64 1.15 17.32
N PHE A 235 -6.67 1.22 18.24
CA PHE A 235 -6.85 1.79 19.57
C PHE A 235 -6.15 3.14 19.67
N ILE A 236 -6.72 4.04 20.46
CA ILE A 236 -6.22 5.40 20.65
C ILE A 236 -6.11 5.69 22.15
N HIS A 237 -4.91 6.04 22.58
CA HIS A 237 -4.69 6.59 23.92
C HIS A 237 -4.65 8.12 23.87
N THR A 238 -5.36 8.76 24.77
CA THR A 238 -5.44 10.23 24.84
C THR A 238 -5.97 10.72 26.18
N ASP A 239 -5.75 12.00 26.47
CA ASP A 239 -6.43 12.72 27.57
C ASP A 239 -7.69 13.45 27.10
N SER A 240 -7.94 13.53 25.80
CA SER A 240 -9.13 14.16 25.23
C SER A 240 -10.40 13.41 25.60
N LYS A 241 -11.44 14.18 25.88
CA LYS A 241 -12.78 13.63 26.15
C LYS A 241 -13.41 13.06 24.88
N PHE A 242 -14.41 12.19 25.05
CA PHE A 242 -15.10 11.51 23.94
C PHE A 242 -15.54 12.48 22.83
N ASP A 243 -16.23 13.58 23.19
CA ASP A 243 -16.73 14.53 22.19
C ASP A 243 -15.62 15.28 21.45
N GLU A 244 -14.52 15.59 22.12
CA GLU A 244 -13.36 16.25 21.52
C GLU A 244 -12.69 15.33 20.49
N LEU A 245 -12.41 14.09 20.90
CA LEU A 245 -11.81 13.08 20.01
C LEU A 245 -12.77 12.74 18.86
N TYR A 246 -14.06 12.55 19.15
CA TYR A 246 -15.07 12.30 18.12
C TYR A 246 -15.12 13.41 17.07
N ASN A 247 -15.21 14.68 17.50
CA ASN A 247 -15.25 15.82 16.59
C ASN A 247 -13.95 15.98 15.78
N HIS A 248 -12.84 15.51 16.33
CA HIS A 248 -11.57 15.46 15.64
C HIS A 248 -11.53 14.36 14.57
N LEU A 249 -11.78 13.12 14.96
CA LEU A 249 -11.64 11.95 14.09
C LEU A 249 -12.62 11.94 12.92
N ARG A 250 -13.85 12.45 13.10
CA ARG A 250 -14.85 12.52 12.03
C ARG A 250 -14.48 13.45 10.85
N LYS A 251 -13.33 14.10 10.90
CA LYS A 251 -12.79 14.90 9.78
C LYS A 251 -12.06 14.03 8.75
N PHE A 252 -11.57 12.86 9.14
CA PHE A 252 -10.64 12.05 8.35
C PHE A 252 -11.27 10.91 7.53
N PRO A 253 -12.50 10.41 7.74
CA PRO A 253 -13.07 9.39 6.86
C PRO A 253 -13.17 9.79 5.39
N TYR A 254 -13.07 11.09 5.10
CA TYR A 254 -12.99 11.65 3.77
C TYR A 254 -11.81 12.60 3.68
N LEU A 255 -10.91 12.35 2.74
CA LEU A 255 -9.81 13.24 2.43
C LEU A 255 -9.83 13.63 0.96
N GLN A 256 -9.27 14.80 0.67
CA GLN A 256 -9.08 15.27 -0.70
C GLN A 256 -7.74 14.76 -1.23
N GLN A 257 -7.72 14.27 -2.45
CA GLN A 257 -6.48 13.95 -3.17
C GLN A 257 -5.83 15.24 -3.67
N GLU A 258 -4.52 15.37 -3.53
CA GLU A 258 -3.82 16.60 -3.92
C GLU A 258 -3.80 16.83 -5.44
N HIS A 259 -3.61 15.76 -6.22
CA HIS A 259 -3.40 15.87 -7.67
C HIS A 259 -4.67 16.22 -8.47
N ASN A 260 -5.87 15.76 -8.05
CA ASN A 260 -7.12 15.97 -8.78
C ASN A 260 -8.23 16.68 -7.98
N ARG A 261 -7.97 16.96 -6.70
CA ARG A 261 -8.91 17.58 -5.75
C ARG A 261 -10.19 16.76 -5.50
N GLU A 262 -10.22 15.50 -5.85
CA GLU A 262 -11.36 14.62 -5.57
C GLU A 262 -11.40 14.19 -4.12
N TRP A 263 -12.61 14.07 -3.58
CA TRP A 263 -12.86 13.54 -2.25
C TRP A 263 -13.00 12.03 -2.33
N VAL A 264 -12.20 11.32 -1.52
CA VAL A 264 -12.22 9.88 -1.46
C VAL A 264 -12.38 9.39 -0.03
N PHE A 265 -12.93 8.20 0.12
CA PHE A 265 -12.96 7.52 1.40
C PHE A 265 -11.55 7.21 1.86
N PHE A 266 -11.25 7.59 3.12
CA PHE A 266 -9.97 7.34 3.74
C PHE A 266 -10.15 6.56 5.04
N ARG A 267 -9.71 5.29 5.03
CA ARG A 267 -9.81 4.38 6.17
C ARG A 267 -8.60 4.53 7.08
N PHE A 268 -8.43 5.69 7.71
CA PHE A 268 -7.32 5.97 8.64
C PHE A 268 -7.24 4.95 9.81
N TYR A 269 -8.35 4.29 10.10
CA TYR A 269 -8.49 3.25 11.11
C TYR A 269 -8.13 1.83 10.61
N TYR A 270 -7.65 1.70 9.39
CA TYR A 270 -7.19 0.43 8.82
C TYR A 270 -5.77 0.15 9.30
N SER A 271 -5.65 -0.68 10.36
CA SER A 271 -4.37 -0.89 11.07
C SER A 271 -3.24 -1.37 10.18
N LEU A 272 -3.55 -2.17 9.15
CA LEU A 272 -2.57 -2.75 8.23
C LEU A 272 -1.87 -1.73 7.30
N THR A 273 -2.41 -0.51 7.20
CA THR A 273 -1.77 0.59 6.43
C THR A 273 -1.51 1.82 7.30
N LEU A 274 -1.73 1.72 8.60
CA LEU A 274 -1.58 2.85 9.51
C LEU A 274 -0.15 3.40 9.52
N ASP A 275 0.85 2.52 9.54
CA ASP A 275 2.26 2.91 9.49
C ASP A 275 2.61 3.63 8.18
N LEU A 276 2.12 3.12 7.04
CA LEU A 276 2.31 3.76 5.73
C LEU A 276 1.65 5.15 5.69
N THR A 277 0.45 5.26 6.27
CA THR A 277 -0.26 6.54 6.39
C THR A 277 0.58 7.54 7.16
N LEU A 278 0.98 7.20 8.38
CA LEU A 278 1.71 8.11 9.27
C LEU A 278 3.08 8.50 8.69
N LYS A 279 3.81 7.56 8.09
CA LYS A 279 5.10 7.80 7.43
C LYS A 279 5.00 8.67 6.17
N SER A 280 3.82 8.78 5.57
CA SER A 280 3.60 9.55 4.33
C SER A 280 3.19 11.00 4.59
N LEU A 281 2.79 11.36 5.82
CA LEU A 281 2.36 12.70 6.17
C LEU A 281 3.53 13.65 6.36
N SER A 282 3.36 14.92 5.93
CA SER A 282 4.25 16.01 6.30
C SER A 282 4.18 16.28 7.81
N ARG A 283 5.13 17.05 8.35
CA ARG A 283 5.14 17.43 9.78
C ARG A 283 3.84 18.13 10.18
N GLY A 284 3.36 19.08 9.37
CA GLY A 284 2.14 19.83 9.65
C GLY A 284 0.87 19.01 9.52
N ALA A 285 0.81 18.11 8.52
CA ALA A 285 -0.31 17.18 8.34
C ALA A 285 -0.37 16.14 9.47
N LEU A 286 0.79 15.62 9.90
CA LEU A 286 0.89 14.72 11.04
C LEU A 286 0.46 15.43 12.34
N ALA A 287 0.93 16.66 12.60
CA ALA A 287 0.50 17.47 13.73
C ALA A 287 -1.02 17.68 13.76
N SER A 288 -1.62 17.95 12.59
CA SER A 288 -3.05 18.06 12.45
C SER A 288 -3.77 16.75 12.76
N PHE A 289 -3.28 15.63 12.23
CA PHE A 289 -3.89 14.30 12.43
C PHE A 289 -3.85 13.86 13.90
N ILE A 290 -2.72 14.06 14.58
CA ILE A 290 -2.52 13.56 15.95
C ILE A 290 -2.96 14.55 17.05
N ARG A 291 -3.53 15.71 16.72
CA ARG A 291 -3.81 16.82 17.65
C ARG A 291 -4.50 16.42 18.94
N HIS A 292 -5.47 15.49 18.88
CA HIS A 292 -6.21 14.94 20.02
C HIS A 292 -5.84 13.49 20.32
N ILE A 293 -4.71 13.03 19.82
CA ILE A 293 -4.25 11.65 19.91
C ILE A 293 -2.91 11.64 20.66
N GLY A 294 -2.82 10.84 21.69
CA GLY A 294 -1.56 10.64 22.42
C GLY A 294 -0.69 9.57 21.80
N ALA A 295 -1.27 8.40 21.60
CA ALA A 295 -0.65 7.29 20.88
C ALA A 295 -1.73 6.49 20.12
N ILE A 296 -1.34 5.85 19.03
CA ILE A 296 -2.19 4.97 18.23
C ILE A 296 -1.62 3.55 18.30
N TYR A 297 -2.50 2.58 18.45
CA TYR A 297 -2.15 1.17 18.43
C TYR A 297 -2.98 0.44 17.37
N GLY A 298 -2.37 -0.50 16.66
CA GLY A 298 -3.02 -1.35 15.68
C GLY A 298 -2.22 -2.63 15.47
N PHE A 299 -2.87 -3.69 15.01
CA PHE A 299 -2.17 -4.94 14.70
C PHE A 299 -1.68 -4.94 13.25
N ASN A 300 -0.47 -5.46 13.04
CA ASN A 300 0.06 -5.69 11.71
C ASN A 300 -0.32 -7.10 11.17
N HIS A 301 0.14 -7.43 9.96
CA HIS A 301 -0.11 -8.74 9.34
C HIS A 301 0.46 -9.94 10.10
N GLU A 302 1.46 -9.72 10.94
CA GLU A 302 2.11 -10.74 11.77
C GLU A 302 1.47 -10.86 13.15
N ASN A 303 0.36 -10.17 13.38
CA ASN A 303 -0.31 -10.03 14.67
C ASN A 303 0.56 -9.40 15.78
N HIS A 304 1.55 -8.59 15.40
CA HIS A 304 2.26 -7.76 16.35
C HIS A 304 1.45 -6.47 16.61
N LEU A 305 1.39 -6.05 17.85
CA LEU A 305 0.80 -4.77 18.19
C LEU A 305 1.82 -3.66 17.85
N MET A 306 1.45 -2.82 16.93
CA MET A 306 2.18 -1.61 16.57
C MET A 306 1.70 -0.46 17.45
N LYS A 307 2.63 0.27 18.05
CA LYS A 307 2.39 1.56 18.70
C LYS A 307 3.03 2.67 17.86
N ALA A 308 2.27 3.69 17.53
CA ALA A 308 2.77 4.92 16.92
C ALA A 308 2.64 6.09 17.89
N SER A 309 3.70 6.85 18.08
CA SER A 309 3.76 8.06 18.90
C SER A 309 4.63 9.12 18.23
N VAL A 310 4.47 10.37 18.64
CA VAL A 310 5.21 11.51 18.09
C VAL A 310 5.86 12.33 19.20
N THR A 311 6.95 13.03 18.82
CA THR A 311 7.64 13.97 19.71
C THR A 311 6.82 15.25 19.91
N GLU A 312 7.20 16.06 20.90
CA GLU A 312 6.60 17.38 21.13
C GLU A 312 6.87 18.33 19.94
N ASN A 313 7.98 18.17 19.23
CA ASN A 313 8.27 18.94 18.02
C ASN A 313 7.18 18.86 16.96
N ILE A 314 6.57 17.68 16.79
CA ILE A 314 5.42 17.51 15.89
C ILE A 314 4.18 18.19 16.48
N ARG A 315 3.93 18.04 17.77
CA ARG A 315 2.74 18.63 18.43
C ARG A 315 2.71 20.14 18.35
N GLU A 316 3.88 20.78 18.39
CA GLU A 316 4.07 22.22 18.27
C GLU A 316 4.19 22.72 16.81
N SER A 317 4.25 21.81 15.85
CA SER A 317 4.35 22.16 14.43
C SER A 317 3.10 22.90 13.95
N LYS A 318 3.29 23.79 12.98
CA LYS A 318 2.18 24.47 12.29
C LYS A 318 1.29 23.45 11.63
N ILE A 319 0.00 23.50 11.97
CA ILE A 319 -1.01 22.57 11.41
C ILE A 319 -1.25 22.83 9.93
N GLU A 320 -1.35 21.74 9.15
CA GLU A 320 -1.70 21.74 7.75
C GLU A 320 -2.93 20.87 7.51
N THR A 321 -3.58 21.06 6.37
CA THR A 321 -4.69 20.19 5.97
C THR A 321 -4.15 18.80 5.67
N VAL A 322 -4.80 17.77 6.23
CA VAL A 322 -4.49 16.38 5.89
C VAL A 322 -5.12 16.06 4.53
N THR A 323 -4.31 15.66 3.58
CA THR A 323 -4.69 15.29 2.23
C THR A 323 -4.06 13.94 1.86
N ILE A 324 -4.57 13.29 0.83
CA ILE A 324 -3.88 12.15 0.23
C ILE A 324 -2.89 12.72 -0.79
N ASN A 325 -1.64 12.82 -0.35
CA ASN A 325 -0.54 13.25 -1.20
C ASN A 325 -0.04 12.11 -2.11
N ASP A 326 0.78 12.45 -3.12
CA ASP A 326 1.30 11.48 -4.10
C ASP A 326 2.13 10.38 -3.43
N ARG A 327 2.87 10.69 -2.38
CA ARG A 327 3.64 9.70 -1.60
C ARG A 327 2.73 8.67 -0.93
N MET A 328 1.66 9.12 -0.28
CA MET A 328 0.67 8.24 0.36
C MET A 328 0.00 7.37 -0.69
N HIS A 329 -0.39 7.94 -1.83
CA HIS A 329 -0.97 7.21 -2.95
C HIS A 329 -0.03 6.10 -3.45
N LEU A 330 1.22 6.43 -3.71
CA LEU A 330 2.24 5.48 -4.17
C LEU A 330 2.50 4.37 -3.13
N ASN A 331 2.59 4.71 -1.84
CA ASN A 331 2.78 3.74 -0.77
C ASN A 331 1.60 2.77 -0.66
N PHE A 332 0.37 3.24 -0.79
CA PHE A 332 -0.82 2.38 -0.82
C PHE A 332 -0.85 1.50 -2.07
N GLU A 333 -0.51 2.02 -3.23
CA GLU A 333 -0.42 1.22 -4.45
C GLU A 333 0.60 0.09 -4.29
N ARG A 334 1.80 0.38 -3.79
CA ARG A 334 2.84 -0.62 -3.52
C ARG A 334 2.39 -1.67 -2.50
N TYR A 335 1.71 -1.25 -1.44
CA TYR A 335 1.14 -2.16 -0.46
C TYR A 335 0.12 -3.12 -1.10
N MET A 336 -0.82 -2.61 -1.89
CA MET A 336 -1.82 -3.43 -2.58
C MET A 336 -1.17 -4.40 -3.58
N GLN A 337 -0.12 -3.99 -4.26
CA GLN A 337 0.68 -4.85 -5.14
C GLN A 337 1.36 -5.97 -4.34
N GLN A 338 2.00 -5.68 -3.22
CA GLN A 338 2.62 -6.70 -2.36
C GLN A 338 1.58 -7.71 -1.85
N LYS A 339 0.43 -7.22 -1.41
CA LYS A 339 -0.69 -8.08 -1.00
C LYS A 339 -1.15 -9.00 -2.14
N TYR A 340 -1.25 -8.49 -3.35
CA TYR A 340 -1.56 -9.28 -4.54
C TYR A 340 -0.47 -10.32 -4.82
N PHE A 341 0.82 -9.97 -4.77
CA PHE A 341 1.92 -10.91 -5.00
C PHE A 341 1.95 -12.04 -3.97
N HIS A 342 1.66 -11.75 -2.71
CA HIS A 342 1.51 -12.79 -1.68
C HIS A 342 0.32 -13.72 -1.95
N LYS A 343 -0.82 -13.20 -2.44
CA LYS A 343 -1.95 -14.05 -2.87
C LYS A 343 -1.55 -14.95 -4.03
N VAL A 344 -0.83 -14.43 -5.04
CA VAL A 344 -0.33 -15.23 -6.16
C VAL A 344 0.62 -16.31 -5.67
N LYS A 345 1.56 -15.98 -4.76
CA LYS A 345 2.46 -16.95 -4.14
C LYS A 345 1.69 -18.07 -3.44
N ALA A 346 0.71 -17.71 -2.61
CA ALA A 346 -0.12 -18.68 -1.91
C ALA A 346 -0.92 -19.57 -2.88
N PHE A 347 -1.45 -18.99 -3.95
CA PHE A 347 -2.15 -19.74 -5.00
C PHE A 347 -1.24 -20.76 -5.68
N ILE A 348 -0.03 -20.37 -6.09
CA ILE A 348 0.96 -21.26 -6.71
C ILE A 348 1.30 -22.41 -5.76
N LYS A 349 1.57 -22.12 -4.49
CA LYS A 349 1.89 -23.14 -3.47
C LYS A 349 0.73 -24.11 -3.26
N LYS A 350 -0.49 -23.63 -3.27
CA LYS A 350 -1.67 -24.46 -3.01
C LYS A 350 -2.10 -25.32 -4.21
N HIS A 351 -2.00 -24.78 -5.43
CA HIS A 351 -2.65 -25.38 -6.60
C HIS A 351 -1.70 -25.98 -7.64
N VAL A 352 -0.49 -25.43 -7.77
CA VAL A 352 0.47 -25.84 -8.83
C VAL A 352 1.89 -26.08 -8.32
N GLN A 353 2.07 -26.31 -7.04
CA GLN A 353 3.39 -26.50 -6.43
C GLN A 353 4.24 -27.56 -7.12
N LYS A 354 3.61 -28.69 -7.49
CA LYS A 354 4.30 -29.84 -8.14
C LYS A 354 4.76 -29.52 -9.56
N GLN A 355 4.09 -28.62 -10.26
CA GLN A 355 4.39 -28.18 -11.62
C GLN A 355 5.30 -26.93 -11.66
N CYS A 356 5.39 -26.20 -10.56
CA CYS A 356 6.15 -24.95 -10.48
C CYS A 356 7.65 -25.20 -10.68
N GLN A 357 8.25 -24.53 -11.67
CA GLN A 357 9.67 -24.64 -12.01
C GLN A 357 10.54 -23.61 -11.25
N VAL A 358 9.93 -22.78 -10.39
CA VAL A 358 10.60 -21.70 -9.67
C VAL A 358 10.84 -22.12 -8.22
N PRO A 359 12.08 -22.05 -7.69
CA PRO A 359 12.38 -22.30 -6.29
C PRO A 359 11.58 -21.38 -5.35
N GLU A 360 11.22 -21.87 -4.17
CA GLU A 360 10.34 -21.15 -3.25
C GLU A 360 10.91 -19.81 -2.77
N ASP A 361 12.21 -19.76 -2.53
CA ASP A 361 12.95 -18.55 -2.14
C ASP A 361 13.00 -17.48 -3.25
N GLN A 362 12.93 -17.91 -4.52
CA GLN A 362 12.92 -17.02 -5.69
C GLN A 362 11.50 -16.68 -6.16
N LEU A 363 10.48 -17.27 -5.57
CA LEU A 363 9.11 -17.17 -6.07
C LEU A 363 8.56 -15.74 -6.03
N LEU A 364 8.80 -14.99 -4.96
CA LEU A 364 8.30 -13.62 -4.84
C LEU A 364 8.98 -12.64 -5.83
N PRO A 365 10.31 -12.60 -5.94
CA PRO A 365 10.98 -11.84 -7.00
C PRO A 365 10.53 -12.23 -8.41
N PHE A 366 10.35 -13.53 -8.67
CA PHE A 366 9.81 -14.02 -9.93
C PHE A 366 8.41 -13.47 -10.22
N ILE A 367 7.47 -13.54 -9.24
CA ILE A 367 6.11 -13.03 -9.36
C ILE A 367 6.13 -11.54 -9.71
N THR A 368 6.91 -10.76 -9.01
CA THR A 368 7.04 -9.31 -9.24
C THR A 368 7.53 -9.01 -10.66
N LYS A 369 8.58 -9.69 -11.09
CA LYS A 369 9.10 -9.58 -12.46
C LYS A 369 8.04 -9.95 -13.50
N GLN A 370 7.36 -11.09 -13.30
CA GLN A 370 6.34 -11.54 -14.25
C GLN A 370 5.08 -10.68 -14.25
N ALA A 371 4.75 -10.00 -13.15
CA ALA A 371 3.67 -9.03 -13.10
C ALA A 371 3.93 -7.84 -14.05
N ASN A 372 5.14 -7.32 -14.10
CA ASN A 372 5.54 -6.28 -15.06
C ASN A 372 5.38 -6.76 -16.51
N TYR A 373 5.83 -7.98 -16.81
CA TYR A 373 5.67 -8.56 -18.16
C TYR A 373 4.22 -8.90 -18.50
N ALA A 374 3.40 -9.35 -17.53
CA ALA A 374 1.98 -9.54 -17.74
C ALA A 374 1.31 -8.23 -18.14
N TYR A 375 1.59 -7.17 -17.38
CA TYR A 375 1.04 -5.84 -17.63
C TYR A 375 1.48 -5.28 -19.00
N LEU A 376 2.75 -5.44 -19.35
CA LEU A 376 3.32 -5.07 -20.65
C LEU A 376 2.66 -5.83 -21.83
N ASN A 377 2.19 -7.06 -21.58
CA ASN A 377 1.46 -7.89 -22.56
C ASN A 377 -0.06 -7.65 -22.56
N GLY A 378 -0.55 -6.64 -21.85
CA GLY A 378 -1.96 -6.26 -21.81
C GLY A 378 -2.83 -7.11 -20.85
N PHE A 379 -2.22 -7.89 -19.94
CA PHE A 379 -2.92 -8.58 -18.86
C PHE A 379 -2.93 -7.69 -17.61
N THR A 380 -3.85 -6.72 -17.60
CA THR A 380 -3.86 -5.62 -16.62
C THR A 380 -4.75 -5.87 -15.39
N LEU A 381 -5.66 -6.84 -15.44
CA LEU A 381 -6.51 -7.22 -14.32
C LEU A 381 -5.79 -8.22 -13.40
N GLU A 382 -6.09 -8.21 -12.09
CA GLU A 382 -5.47 -9.13 -11.11
C GLU A 382 -5.62 -10.60 -11.52
N LEU A 383 -6.79 -11.02 -11.98
CA LEU A 383 -7.03 -12.39 -12.41
C LEU A 383 -6.23 -12.77 -13.66
N THR A 384 -6.14 -11.88 -14.64
CA THR A 384 -5.41 -12.15 -15.89
C THR A 384 -3.90 -12.15 -15.65
N GLY A 385 -3.41 -11.27 -14.80
CA GLY A 385 -2.04 -11.26 -14.31
C GLY A 385 -1.70 -12.55 -13.54
N LEU A 386 -2.59 -13.03 -12.66
CA LEU A 386 -2.45 -14.30 -11.98
C LEU A 386 -2.26 -15.45 -12.99
N TYR A 387 -3.14 -15.57 -13.98
CA TYR A 387 -3.07 -16.64 -14.96
C TYR A 387 -1.76 -16.61 -15.79
N TYR A 388 -1.35 -15.41 -16.19
CA TYR A 388 -0.05 -15.22 -16.86
C TYR A 388 1.13 -15.67 -15.99
N ILE A 389 1.17 -15.22 -14.73
CA ILE A 389 2.26 -15.53 -13.80
C ILE A 389 2.31 -17.03 -13.50
N VAL A 390 1.14 -17.66 -13.27
CA VAL A 390 1.06 -19.11 -13.03
C VAL A 390 1.50 -19.89 -14.25
N ALA A 391 1.01 -19.54 -15.45
CA ALA A 391 1.44 -20.17 -16.69
C ALA A 391 2.97 -20.09 -16.86
N ARG A 392 3.54 -18.93 -16.56
CA ARG A 392 4.99 -18.74 -16.64
C ARG A 392 5.77 -19.50 -15.56
N ALA A 393 5.19 -19.68 -14.36
CA ALA A 393 5.82 -20.41 -13.27
C ALA A 393 5.90 -21.94 -13.51
N ILE A 394 4.97 -22.49 -14.28
CA ILE A 394 4.95 -23.93 -14.62
C ILE A 394 5.71 -24.25 -15.91
N THR A 395 6.13 -23.24 -16.65
CA THR A 395 6.86 -23.40 -17.92
C THR A 395 8.36 -23.22 -17.69
N ALA A 396 9.19 -24.10 -18.24
CA ALA A 396 10.64 -24.01 -18.11
C ALA A 396 11.18 -22.66 -18.64
N LYS A 397 12.26 -22.15 -18.02
CA LYS A 397 12.82 -20.82 -18.31
C LYS A 397 13.10 -20.57 -19.80
N ASN A 398 13.55 -21.59 -20.52
CA ASN A 398 13.95 -21.51 -21.94
C ASN A 398 13.02 -22.37 -22.82
N ASP A 399 11.78 -22.59 -22.43
CA ASP A 399 10.85 -23.38 -23.21
C ASP A 399 10.44 -22.64 -24.50
N PRO A 400 10.76 -23.17 -25.68
CA PRO A 400 10.36 -22.55 -26.95
C PRO A 400 8.83 -22.46 -27.09
N LEU A 401 8.10 -23.37 -26.45
CA LEU A 401 6.66 -23.42 -26.49
C LEU A 401 6.05 -22.18 -25.85
N TRP A 402 6.66 -21.65 -24.77
CA TRP A 402 6.16 -20.43 -24.10
C TRP A 402 5.99 -19.26 -25.07
N ASN A 403 7.03 -18.93 -25.83
CA ASN A 403 6.98 -17.78 -26.74
C ASN A 403 5.95 -17.99 -27.86
N HIS A 404 5.88 -19.18 -28.42
CA HIS A 404 4.90 -19.52 -29.46
C HIS A 404 3.46 -19.45 -28.92
N THR A 405 3.20 -20.03 -27.73
CA THR A 405 1.87 -20.00 -27.09
C THR A 405 1.45 -18.58 -26.76
N LEU A 406 2.36 -17.78 -26.19
CA LEU A 406 2.09 -16.38 -25.86
C LEU A 406 1.76 -15.56 -27.12
N GLU A 407 2.53 -15.68 -28.19
CA GLU A 407 2.28 -15.00 -29.46
C GLU A 407 0.93 -15.40 -30.08
N THR A 408 0.63 -16.69 -30.08
CA THR A 408 -0.65 -17.23 -30.57
C THR A 408 -1.83 -16.62 -29.77
N VAL A 409 -1.76 -16.67 -28.44
CA VAL A 409 -2.82 -16.17 -27.57
C VAL A 409 -2.99 -14.66 -27.70
N LEU A 410 -1.90 -13.90 -27.85
CA LEU A 410 -1.97 -12.45 -27.99
C LEU A 410 -2.48 -11.98 -29.36
N SER A 411 -2.35 -12.81 -30.40
CA SER A 411 -2.90 -12.52 -31.74
C SER A 411 -4.40 -12.78 -31.86
N GLU A 412 -5.03 -13.44 -30.87
CA GLU A 412 -6.45 -13.74 -30.91
C GLU A 412 -7.31 -12.49 -30.65
N PRO A 413 -8.41 -12.33 -31.43
CA PRO A 413 -9.34 -11.22 -31.28
C PRO A 413 -10.30 -11.47 -30.10
N SER A 414 -9.76 -11.74 -28.90
CA SER A 414 -10.54 -12.02 -27.68
C SER A 414 -10.14 -11.05 -26.55
N ASN A 415 -10.98 -10.97 -25.51
CA ASN A 415 -10.64 -10.13 -24.35
C ASN A 415 -9.47 -10.72 -23.55
N GLN A 416 -8.88 -9.91 -22.67
CA GLN A 416 -7.71 -10.33 -21.88
C GLN A 416 -7.99 -11.54 -20.97
N GLU A 417 -9.23 -11.72 -20.49
CA GLU A 417 -9.59 -12.83 -19.60
C GLU A 417 -9.57 -14.17 -20.37
N ALA A 418 -10.18 -14.21 -21.55
CA ALA A 418 -10.17 -15.39 -22.40
C ALA A 418 -8.74 -15.75 -22.84
N ARG A 419 -7.93 -14.76 -23.22
CA ARG A 419 -6.52 -14.93 -23.58
C ARG A 419 -5.70 -15.47 -22.42
N ALA A 420 -5.83 -14.89 -21.22
CA ALA A 420 -5.07 -15.33 -20.05
C ALA A 420 -5.47 -16.75 -19.61
N TYR A 421 -6.76 -17.06 -19.63
CA TYR A 421 -7.25 -18.42 -19.33
C TYR A 421 -6.72 -19.46 -20.35
N LYS A 422 -6.77 -19.13 -21.64
CA LYS A 422 -6.24 -20.00 -22.70
C LYS A 422 -4.74 -20.22 -22.51
N LEU A 423 -3.95 -19.17 -22.26
CA LEU A 423 -2.52 -19.27 -21.99
C LEU A 423 -2.22 -20.26 -20.86
N LEU A 424 -2.94 -20.13 -19.74
CA LEU A 424 -2.78 -21.03 -18.59
C LEU A 424 -3.16 -22.47 -18.97
N LYS A 425 -4.27 -22.66 -19.67
CA LYS A 425 -4.77 -23.98 -20.09
C LYS A 425 -3.76 -24.70 -20.97
N GLU A 426 -3.22 -24.02 -21.98
CA GLU A 426 -2.20 -24.59 -22.90
C GLU A 426 -0.93 -25.01 -22.15
N CYS A 427 -0.50 -24.22 -21.16
CA CYS A 427 0.65 -24.57 -20.31
C CYS A 427 0.40 -25.70 -19.33
N LEU A 428 -0.85 -25.94 -18.92
CA LEU A 428 -1.23 -27.02 -18.01
C LEU A 428 -1.44 -28.36 -18.70
N THR A 429 -1.78 -28.36 -19.99
CA THR A 429 -1.97 -29.59 -20.76
C THR A 429 -0.60 -30.20 -21.07
N PRO A 430 -0.28 -31.44 -20.63
CA PRO A 430 0.95 -32.09 -21.03
C PRO A 430 0.90 -32.27 -22.56
N THR A 431 1.73 -31.55 -23.28
CA THR A 431 1.94 -31.81 -24.70
C THR A 431 2.65 -33.16 -24.85
N THR A 432 1.87 -34.20 -25.07
CA THR A 432 2.39 -35.40 -25.74
C THR A 432 2.73 -35.00 -27.16
N TRP A 433 3.86 -34.36 -27.36
CA TRP A 433 4.49 -34.28 -28.70
C TRP A 433 5.12 -35.63 -28.96
N SER A 434 4.35 -36.49 -29.61
CA SER A 434 4.94 -37.63 -30.36
C SER A 434 6.04 -37.09 -31.25
N GLN A 435 7.21 -37.62 -31.04
CA GLN A 435 8.31 -37.56 -31.98
C GLN A 435 7.78 -37.98 -33.37
N SER A 436 7.89 -37.11 -34.34
CA SER A 436 7.91 -37.43 -35.74
C SER A 436 9.04 -36.63 -36.42
#